data_2399e0e4df0c900e16f6fb6fb894ea10
#
_entry.id   2399e0e4df0c900e16f6fb6fb894ea10
#
_cell.length_a   1.000
_cell.length_b   1.000
_cell.length_c   1.000
_cell.angle_alpha   90.00
_cell.angle_beta   90.00
_cell.angle_gamma   90.00
#
_symmetry.space_group_name_H-M   'P 1'
#
loop_
_entity.id
_entity.type
_entity.pdbx_description
1 polymer ?
#
loop_
_entity_poly.entity_id
_entity_poly.type
_entity_poly.pdbx_seq_one_letter_code
_entity_poly.pdbx_strand_id
1 'polypeptide(L)'
;GDVYKRQEYTQRGISMFKKSKIIVGAALLAVSVLSFTLPQQAEAINLGSIAGKAVGAAKEQQEINKALNYYDNEGRHELFEALKQEDGVNSDYNANAMLGRIMQRMTPAIAKSDATINSKPYNYFVNNQEFFNAYCALGHNMSVNIGAFWFLDYNEDKLAAVIAHELVHGQKEHPIKGAKKKMSVDFVMKTVGSEIGGANGLAAQVVAVHAKNTGVTKPNEWEADNIAFTYMADAGYNVGAPAAVWQAVIESSSDSSKKDVLSDILNPSTHPKDSDRRNNYSKKLTEYSNGKVTVDANSGEVKINGKTFMTPAAAGNMSGMQRSYFVAGNLAAIYHAGQNTQNAYAEGGTVKIAGKGIITPVAGDISAGELVTILNNIK
;
A
#
# COMPACT_ATOMS: atom_id res chain seq x y z
N GLY A 1 13.69 30.73 4.80
CA GLY A 1 12.83 30.50 5.99
C GLY A 1 12.33 29.06 6.08
N ASP A 2 12.13 28.40 4.94
CA ASP A 2 11.49 27.06 4.90
C ASP A 2 12.44 25.89 5.14
N VAL A 3 13.72 26.04 4.88
CA VAL A 3 14.71 24.98 5.10
C VAL A 3 14.94 24.72 6.60
N TYR A 4 14.90 25.76 7.43
CA TYR A 4 15.05 25.64 8.88
C TYR A 4 13.85 24.93 9.55
N LYS A 5 12.63 25.16 9.06
CA LYS A 5 11.44 24.48 9.59
C LYS A 5 11.44 22.97 9.28
N ARG A 6 11.96 22.56 8.11
CA ARG A 6 12.08 21.13 7.75
C ARG A 6 13.08 20.38 8.64
N GLN A 7 14.18 21.00 9.01
CA GLN A 7 15.16 20.37 9.94
C GLN A 7 14.60 20.20 11.35
N GLU A 8 13.77 21.12 11.82
CA GLU A 8 13.14 20.99 13.15
C GLU A 8 12.10 19.85 13.21
N TYR A 9 11.33 19.62 12.15
CA TYR A 9 10.40 18.49 12.08
C TYR A 9 11.14 17.14 12.07
N THR A 10 12.25 17.04 11.36
CA THR A 10 13.07 15.80 11.32
C THR A 10 13.74 15.53 12.67
N GLN A 11 14.21 16.57 13.37
CA GLN A 11 14.81 16.41 14.70
C GLN A 11 13.77 16.17 15.81
N ARG A 12 12.55 16.72 15.70
CA ARG A 12 11.48 16.42 16.65
C ARG A 12 10.97 15.00 16.52
N GLY A 13 10.87 14.45 15.28
CA GLY A 13 10.57 13.04 15.05
C GLY A 13 11.59 12.12 15.75
N ILE A 14 12.89 12.39 15.59
CA ILE A 14 13.97 11.59 16.18
C ILE A 14 14.02 11.73 17.71
N SER A 15 13.65 12.89 18.28
CA SER A 15 13.63 13.13 19.72
C SER A 15 12.46 12.45 20.44
N MET A 16 11.31 12.29 19.79
CA MET A 16 10.17 11.56 20.35
C MET A 16 10.40 10.05 20.43
N PHE A 17 11.19 9.47 19.52
CA PHE A 17 11.56 8.04 19.56
C PHE A 17 12.40 7.63 20.80
N LYS A 18 13.00 8.57 21.52
CA LYS A 18 13.83 8.26 22.72
C LYS A 18 13.05 8.14 24.03
N LYS A 19 11.73 8.38 24.06
CA LYS A 19 10.97 8.39 25.33
C LYS A 19 9.77 7.43 25.42
N SER A 20 9.46 6.67 24.41
CA SER A 20 8.42 5.64 24.48
C SER A 20 9.02 4.27 24.75
N LYS A 21 9.30 3.97 26.01
CA LYS A 21 9.29 2.57 26.46
C LYS A 21 7.85 2.12 26.43
N ILE A 22 7.44 1.47 25.35
CA ILE A 22 6.12 0.88 25.22
C ILE A 22 6.07 -0.28 26.23
N ILE A 23 5.30 -0.07 27.25
CA ILE A 23 4.76 -1.14 28.07
C ILE A 23 3.74 -1.84 27.19
N VAL A 24 4.07 -3.07 26.75
CA VAL A 24 3.07 -4.00 26.25
C VAL A 24 2.26 -4.45 27.46
N GLY A 25 1.36 -3.59 27.89
CA GLY A 25 0.34 -3.90 28.87
C GLY A 25 -0.96 -4.13 28.12
N ALA A 26 -1.59 -5.29 28.33
CA ALA A 26 -2.94 -5.54 27.90
C ALA A 26 -3.82 -4.35 28.33
N ALA A 27 -4.17 -3.47 27.40
CA ALA A 27 -5.14 -2.42 27.64
C ALA A 27 -6.52 -3.09 27.68
N LEU A 28 -7.03 -3.30 28.87
CA LEU A 28 -8.46 -3.46 29.13
C LEU A 28 -9.10 -2.11 28.74
N LEU A 29 -9.60 -2.02 27.51
CA LEU A 29 -10.37 -0.87 27.05
C LEU A 29 -11.72 -0.89 27.75
N ALA A 30 -11.90 0.07 28.66
CA ALA A 30 -13.22 0.48 29.11
C ALA A 30 -13.93 1.13 27.90
N VAL A 31 -14.76 0.35 27.20
CA VAL A 31 -15.63 0.84 26.14
C VAL A 31 -16.69 1.72 26.80
N SER A 32 -16.56 3.03 26.67
CA SER A 32 -17.66 3.96 26.92
C SER A 32 -18.74 3.71 25.87
N VAL A 33 -19.85 3.09 26.32
CA VAL A 33 -21.03 2.83 25.49
C VAL A 33 -21.66 4.18 25.11
N LEU A 34 -21.33 4.67 23.91
CA LEU A 34 -22.14 5.66 23.24
C LEU A 34 -23.31 4.91 22.57
N SER A 35 -24.49 5.10 23.13
CA SER A 35 -25.73 4.54 22.61
C SER A 35 -26.08 5.19 21.26
N PHE A 36 -25.70 4.54 20.16
CA PHE A 36 -26.23 4.88 18.84
C PHE A 36 -27.60 4.22 18.69
N THR A 37 -28.63 5.00 18.47
CA THR A 37 -29.94 4.54 17.99
C THR A 37 -29.79 4.11 16.54
N LEU A 38 -29.66 2.80 16.31
CA LEU A 38 -29.67 2.18 14.99
C LEU A 38 -31.09 2.24 14.38
N PRO A 39 -31.21 2.39 13.04
CA PRO A 39 -32.50 2.18 12.38
C PRO A 39 -32.91 0.71 12.56
N GLN A 40 -34.14 0.52 12.96
CA GLN A 40 -34.75 -0.74 13.44
C GLN A 40 -35.13 -1.68 12.27
N GLN A 41 -34.18 -2.08 11.39
CA GLN A 41 -34.42 -3.07 10.33
C GLN A 41 -33.20 -3.96 9.98
N ALA A 42 -32.19 -4.06 10.85
CA ALA A 42 -31.30 -5.20 10.77
C ALA A 42 -31.94 -6.32 11.60
N GLU A 43 -32.31 -7.45 10.98
CA GLU A 43 -32.59 -8.67 11.76
C GLU A 43 -31.35 -8.91 12.61
N ALA A 44 -31.48 -8.66 13.90
CA ALA A 44 -30.38 -8.80 14.85
C ALA A 44 -29.88 -10.24 14.79
N ILE A 45 -28.72 -10.42 14.20
CA ILE A 45 -28.03 -11.72 14.20
C ILE A 45 -27.73 -12.01 15.67
N ASN A 46 -28.51 -12.90 16.26
CA ASN A 46 -28.43 -13.19 17.68
C ASN A 46 -27.25 -14.12 17.95
N LEU A 47 -26.05 -13.54 18.07
CA LEU A 47 -24.83 -14.25 18.46
C LEU A 47 -24.91 -14.81 19.92
N GLY A 48 -25.78 -14.27 20.74
CA GLY A 48 -26.02 -14.82 22.07
C GLY A 48 -26.60 -16.23 22.04
N SER A 49 -27.21 -16.68 20.93
CA SER A 49 -27.67 -18.05 20.75
C SER A 49 -26.52 -19.02 20.40
N ILE A 50 -25.38 -18.55 20.00
CA ILE A 50 -24.20 -19.37 19.67
C ILE A 50 -23.55 -19.91 20.96
N ALA A 51 -23.57 -19.14 22.04
CA ALA A 51 -22.94 -19.53 23.31
C ALA A 51 -23.76 -20.51 24.18
N GLY A 52 -25.00 -20.78 23.83
CA GLY A 52 -25.90 -21.48 24.77
C GLY A 52 -26.51 -22.81 24.33
N LYS A 53 -26.33 -23.25 23.09
CA LYS A 53 -26.93 -24.53 22.63
C LYS A 53 -26.00 -25.24 21.65
N ALA A 54 -25.84 -26.56 21.82
CA ALA A 54 -25.16 -27.47 20.91
C ALA A 54 -25.91 -27.55 19.57
N VAL A 55 -25.84 -26.48 18.78
CA VAL A 55 -26.33 -26.44 17.40
C VAL A 55 -25.07 -26.69 16.52
N GLY A 56 -25.12 -27.69 15.65
CA GLY A 56 -23.95 -28.23 14.97
C GLY A 56 -23.10 -27.16 14.25
N ALA A 57 -21.79 -27.35 14.28
CA ALA A 57 -20.75 -26.44 13.76
C ALA A 57 -21.04 -25.86 12.36
N ALA A 58 -21.82 -26.54 11.54
CA ALA A 58 -22.26 -26.10 10.23
C ALA A 58 -23.21 -24.89 10.26
N LYS A 59 -24.15 -24.82 11.24
CA LYS A 59 -25.04 -23.66 11.37
C LYS A 59 -24.31 -22.43 11.89
N GLU A 60 -23.39 -22.61 12.83
CA GLU A 60 -22.57 -21.53 13.37
C GLU A 60 -21.66 -20.93 12.29
N GLN A 61 -21.04 -21.77 11.45
CA GLN A 61 -20.24 -21.30 10.31
C GLN A 61 -21.11 -20.56 9.29
N GLN A 62 -22.36 -20.97 9.08
CA GLN A 62 -23.30 -20.27 8.22
C GLN A 62 -23.63 -18.86 8.74
N GLU A 63 -23.83 -18.69 10.05
CA GLU A 63 -24.07 -17.36 10.64
C GLU A 63 -22.83 -16.46 10.56
N ILE A 64 -21.62 -16.98 10.77
CA ILE A 64 -20.38 -16.25 10.54
C ILE A 64 -20.31 -15.78 9.08
N ASN A 65 -20.58 -16.64 8.12
CA ASN A 65 -20.55 -16.30 6.69
C ASN A 65 -21.61 -15.25 6.33
N LYS A 66 -22.81 -15.30 6.89
CA LYS A 66 -23.85 -14.27 6.70
C LYS A 66 -23.37 -12.91 7.20
N ALA A 67 -22.77 -12.88 8.39
CA ALA A 67 -22.25 -11.66 8.98
C ALA A 67 -21.08 -11.07 8.16
N LEU A 68 -20.16 -11.91 7.70
CA LEU A 68 -19.08 -11.46 6.79
C LEU A 68 -19.64 -10.87 5.50
N ASN A 69 -20.65 -11.52 4.89
CA ASN A 69 -21.31 -10.99 3.71
C ASN A 69 -22.01 -9.65 3.99
N TYR A 70 -22.66 -9.52 5.16
CA TYR A 70 -23.29 -8.26 5.55
C TYR A 70 -22.25 -7.11 5.62
N TYR A 71 -21.14 -7.32 6.33
CA TYR A 71 -20.08 -6.28 6.42
C TYR A 71 -19.30 -6.07 5.12
N ASP A 72 -19.33 -7.03 4.22
CA ASP A 72 -18.76 -6.81 2.87
C ASP A 72 -19.68 -6.00 1.96
N ASN A 73 -20.99 -5.93 2.23
CA ASN A 73 -21.99 -5.27 1.40
C ASN A 73 -22.78 -4.20 2.16
N GLU A 74 -23.92 -4.53 2.73
CA GLU A 74 -24.89 -3.58 3.33
C GLU A 74 -24.28 -2.84 4.55
N GLY A 75 -23.57 -3.56 5.40
CA GLY A 75 -22.93 -3.04 6.62
C GLY A 75 -21.55 -2.43 6.42
N ARG A 76 -21.09 -2.24 5.18
CA ARG A 76 -19.74 -1.77 4.88
C ARG A 76 -19.39 -0.42 5.52
N HIS A 77 -20.35 0.47 5.65
CA HIS A 77 -20.16 1.77 6.30
C HIS A 77 -20.04 1.64 7.82
N GLU A 78 -20.78 0.72 8.44
CA GLU A 78 -20.65 0.46 9.88
C GLU A 78 -19.24 -0.07 10.18
N LEU A 79 -18.74 -0.99 9.35
CA LEU A 79 -17.38 -1.49 9.46
C LEU A 79 -16.34 -0.38 9.27
N PHE A 80 -16.57 0.52 8.33
CA PHE A 80 -15.67 1.66 8.09
C PHE A 80 -15.56 2.58 9.31
N GLU A 81 -16.69 2.89 9.96
CA GLU A 81 -16.67 3.70 11.18
C GLU A 81 -16.01 2.95 12.36
N ALA A 82 -16.19 1.62 12.45
CA ALA A 82 -15.48 0.82 13.44
C ALA A 82 -13.96 0.83 13.23
N LEU A 83 -13.48 0.72 11.98
CA LEU A 83 -12.07 0.83 11.65
C LEU A 83 -11.49 2.20 12.01
N LYS A 84 -12.23 3.27 11.73
CA LYS A 84 -11.84 4.65 12.11
C LYS A 84 -11.75 4.84 13.63
N GLN A 85 -12.62 4.19 14.38
CA GLN A 85 -12.59 4.22 15.86
C GLN A 85 -11.38 3.45 16.41
N GLU A 86 -11.04 2.31 15.82
CA GLU A 86 -9.93 1.46 16.27
C GLU A 86 -8.58 2.09 15.94
N ASP A 87 -8.36 2.49 14.69
CA ASP A 87 -7.07 2.98 14.21
C ASP A 87 -6.85 4.48 14.45
N GLY A 88 -7.94 5.21 14.76
CA GLY A 88 -7.96 6.66 14.81
C GLY A 88 -7.90 7.29 13.42
N VAL A 89 -8.42 8.51 13.30
CA VAL A 89 -8.38 9.28 12.04
C VAL A 89 -7.31 10.33 12.11
N ASN A 90 -6.38 10.33 11.16
CA ASN A 90 -5.31 11.29 11.08
C ASN A 90 -5.74 12.56 10.36
N SER A 91 -5.40 13.72 10.92
CA SER A 91 -5.76 15.04 10.38
C SER A 91 -4.68 15.68 9.53
N ASP A 92 -3.58 14.99 9.21
CA ASP A 92 -2.53 15.52 8.34
C ASP A 92 -3.11 15.89 6.96
N TYR A 93 -3.11 17.18 6.66
CA TYR A 93 -3.70 17.72 5.44
C TYR A 93 -3.02 17.18 4.19
N ASN A 94 -1.67 17.08 4.20
CA ASN A 94 -0.91 16.64 3.02
C ASN A 94 -1.14 15.17 2.73
N ALA A 95 -1.18 14.32 3.76
CA ALA A 95 -1.47 12.89 3.62
C ALA A 95 -2.89 12.66 3.07
N ASN A 96 -3.89 13.30 3.66
CA ASN A 96 -5.27 13.17 3.21
C ASN A 96 -5.49 13.70 1.78
N ALA A 97 -4.91 14.87 1.45
CA ALA A 97 -4.99 15.41 0.10
C ALA A 97 -4.29 14.53 -0.93
N MET A 98 -3.14 13.93 -0.58
CA MET A 98 -2.41 13.01 -1.45
C MET A 98 -3.19 11.71 -1.67
N LEU A 99 -3.72 11.10 -0.61
CA LEU A 99 -4.58 9.92 -0.72
C LEU A 99 -5.78 10.19 -1.64
N GLY A 100 -6.43 11.35 -1.46
CA GLY A 100 -7.55 11.77 -2.32
C GLY A 100 -7.15 11.87 -3.80
N ARG A 101 -6.00 12.48 -4.12
CA ARG A 101 -5.50 12.56 -5.51
C ARG A 101 -5.20 11.20 -6.11
N ILE A 102 -4.58 10.30 -5.31
CA ILE A 102 -4.28 8.95 -5.75
C ILE A 102 -5.57 8.20 -6.08
N MET A 103 -6.57 8.24 -5.19
CA MET A 103 -7.85 7.59 -5.43
C MET A 103 -8.61 8.16 -6.64
N GLN A 104 -8.54 9.47 -6.84
CA GLN A 104 -9.13 10.14 -8.01
C GLN A 104 -8.51 9.66 -9.33
N ARG A 105 -7.22 9.33 -9.36
CA ARG A 105 -6.53 8.79 -10.56
C ARG A 105 -6.71 7.29 -10.71
N MET A 106 -6.65 6.53 -9.61
CA MET A 106 -6.74 5.06 -9.62
C MET A 106 -8.14 4.57 -9.98
N THR A 107 -9.19 5.16 -9.42
CA THR A 107 -10.57 4.69 -9.62
C THR A 107 -10.94 4.59 -11.12
N PRO A 108 -10.79 5.61 -11.95
CA PRO A 108 -11.12 5.50 -13.38
C PRO A 108 -10.13 4.59 -14.15
N ALA A 109 -8.89 4.45 -13.69
CA ALA A 109 -7.95 3.52 -14.30
C ALA A 109 -8.37 2.07 -14.07
N ILE A 110 -8.73 1.71 -12.84
CA ILE A 110 -9.23 0.38 -12.47
C ILE A 110 -10.53 0.07 -13.18
N ALA A 111 -11.45 1.04 -13.29
CA ALA A 111 -12.74 0.84 -13.93
C ALA A 111 -12.65 0.41 -15.40
N LYS A 112 -11.52 0.65 -16.08
CA LYS A 112 -11.28 0.16 -17.47
C LYS A 112 -11.16 -1.36 -17.54
N SER A 113 -10.59 -1.99 -16.50
CA SER A 113 -10.37 -3.44 -16.45
C SER A 113 -11.34 -4.16 -15.50
N ASP A 114 -11.85 -3.45 -14.50
CA ASP A 114 -12.78 -3.96 -13.48
C ASP A 114 -13.82 -2.89 -13.11
N ALA A 115 -14.95 -2.89 -13.82
CA ALA A 115 -16.02 -1.91 -13.63
C ALA A 115 -16.77 -2.07 -12.29
N THR A 116 -16.53 -3.14 -11.52
CA THR A 116 -17.18 -3.36 -10.22
C THR A 116 -16.83 -2.27 -9.20
N ILE A 117 -15.68 -1.60 -9.37
CA ILE A 117 -15.30 -0.46 -8.54
C ILE A 117 -16.32 0.68 -8.57
N ASN A 118 -17.09 0.81 -9.67
CA ASN A 118 -18.13 1.84 -9.80
C ASN A 118 -19.38 1.52 -8.98
N SER A 119 -19.71 0.23 -8.84
CA SER A 119 -20.87 -0.21 -8.05
C SER A 119 -20.54 -0.38 -6.57
N LYS A 120 -19.27 -0.63 -6.24
CA LYS A 120 -18.77 -0.75 -4.86
C LYS A 120 -17.53 0.14 -4.69
N PRO A 121 -17.69 1.47 -4.64
CA PRO A 121 -16.57 2.40 -4.52
C PRO A 121 -15.88 2.25 -3.15
N TYR A 122 -14.59 2.57 -3.09
CA TYR A 122 -13.83 2.48 -1.83
C TYR A 122 -14.21 3.58 -0.84
N ASN A 123 -14.33 3.20 0.43
CA ASN A 123 -14.16 4.11 1.55
C ASN A 123 -12.67 4.09 1.94
N TYR A 124 -12.07 5.23 2.25
CA TYR A 124 -10.66 5.28 2.61
C TYR A 124 -10.37 6.42 3.59
N PHE A 125 -9.36 6.23 4.43
CA PHE A 125 -8.88 7.25 5.36
C PHE A 125 -7.41 7.04 5.70
N VAL A 126 -6.77 8.11 6.19
CA VAL A 126 -5.45 8.04 6.80
C VAL A 126 -5.64 7.81 8.30
N ASN A 127 -4.99 6.82 8.86
CA ASN A 127 -5.06 6.50 10.29
C ASN A 127 -3.83 7.01 11.07
N ASN A 128 -3.86 6.88 12.40
CA ASN A 128 -2.82 7.40 13.30
C ASN A 128 -1.64 6.45 13.52
N GLN A 129 -1.60 5.28 12.89
CA GLN A 129 -0.50 4.33 13.08
C GLN A 129 0.78 4.82 12.43
N GLU A 130 1.88 4.82 13.19
CA GLU A 130 3.16 5.41 12.78
C GLU A 130 4.11 4.44 12.04
N PHE A 131 3.77 3.16 11.94
CA PHE A 131 4.53 2.19 11.17
C PHE A 131 4.10 2.14 9.70
N PHE A 132 5.00 1.67 8.84
CA PHE A 132 4.73 1.56 7.41
C PHE A 132 3.76 0.42 7.13
N ASN A 133 2.51 0.74 6.88
CA ASN A 133 1.48 -0.22 6.47
C ASN A 133 0.29 0.49 5.80
N ALA A 134 -0.47 -0.28 5.05
CA ALA A 134 -1.83 0.01 4.60
C ALA A 134 -2.58 -1.31 4.52
N TYR A 135 -3.89 -1.30 4.54
CA TYR A 135 -4.68 -2.50 4.35
C TYR A 135 -6.03 -2.21 3.70
N CYS A 136 -6.53 -3.21 2.96
CA CYS A 136 -7.91 -3.23 2.50
C CYS A 136 -8.71 -4.25 3.33
N ALA A 137 -9.79 -3.80 3.93
CA ALA A 137 -10.74 -4.62 4.69
C ALA A 137 -11.96 -5.01 3.83
N LEU A 138 -12.87 -5.81 4.42
CA LEU A 138 -14.16 -6.13 3.81
C LEU A 138 -14.90 -4.85 3.40
N GLY A 139 -15.76 -4.94 2.41
CA GLY A 139 -16.61 -3.83 1.98
C GLY A 139 -15.88 -2.75 1.22
N HIS A 140 -14.70 -3.02 0.65
CA HIS A 140 -13.83 -2.03 0.02
C HIS A 140 -13.49 -0.87 0.98
N ASN A 141 -13.19 -1.18 2.23
CA ASN A 141 -12.73 -0.23 3.23
C ASN A 141 -11.19 -0.26 3.29
N MET A 142 -10.54 0.85 3.01
CA MET A 142 -9.08 0.96 2.99
C MET A 142 -8.60 1.92 4.08
N SER A 143 -7.60 1.50 4.82
CA SER A 143 -6.92 2.30 5.84
C SER A 143 -5.43 2.41 5.49
N VAL A 144 -4.89 3.63 5.52
CA VAL A 144 -3.49 3.91 5.21
C VAL A 144 -2.84 4.55 6.42
N ASN A 145 -1.82 3.91 6.95
CA ASN A 145 -1.10 4.42 8.11
C ASN A 145 -0.38 5.73 7.78
N ILE A 146 -0.41 6.71 8.69
CA ILE A 146 0.38 7.94 8.51
C ILE A 146 1.87 7.62 8.38
N GLY A 147 2.35 6.54 9.01
CA GLY A 147 3.71 6.04 8.87
C GLY A 147 4.12 5.69 7.45
N ALA A 148 3.17 5.30 6.57
CA ALA A 148 3.46 5.04 5.17
C ALA A 148 3.85 6.33 4.43
N PHE A 149 3.19 7.45 4.73
CA PHE A 149 3.54 8.76 4.16
C PHE A 149 4.91 9.21 4.63
N TRP A 150 5.22 9.06 5.91
CA TRP A 150 6.53 9.42 6.47
C TRP A 150 7.66 8.56 5.91
N PHE A 151 7.48 7.25 5.88
CA PHE A 151 8.49 6.31 5.37
C PHE A 151 8.81 6.55 3.89
N LEU A 152 7.81 6.87 3.08
CA LEU A 152 7.94 7.13 1.66
C LEU A 152 8.19 8.61 1.33
N ASP A 153 8.45 9.45 2.36
CA ASP A 153 8.76 10.88 2.21
C ASP A 153 7.71 11.65 1.36
N TYR A 154 6.43 11.32 1.56
CA TYR A 154 5.32 11.88 0.78
C TYR A 154 5.54 11.81 -0.74
N ASN A 155 6.27 10.82 -1.23
CA ASN A 155 6.40 10.57 -2.66
C ASN A 155 5.13 9.93 -3.20
N GLU A 156 4.39 10.69 -4.01
CA GLU A 156 3.06 10.28 -4.49
C GLU A 156 3.11 9.01 -5.35
N ASP A 157 4.12 8.83 -6.22
CA ASP A 157 4.27 7.61 -7.03
C ASP A 157 4.51 6.37 -6.17
N LYS A 158 5.35 6.48 -5.12
CA LYS A 158 5.59 5.38 -4.17
C LYS A 158 4.33 5.03 -3.37
N LEU A 159 3.61 6.04 -2.87
CA LEU A 159 2.34 5.83 -2.16
C LEU A 159 1.28 5.23 -3.07
N ALA A 160 1.20 5.70 -4.32
CA ALA A 160 0.29 5.12 -5.31
C ALA A 160 0.57 3.64 -5.55
N ALA A 161 1.84 3.19 -5.50
CA ALA A 161 2.19 1.78 -5.60
C ALA A 161 1.62 0.94 -4.44
N VAL A 162 1.74 1.43 -3.20
CA VAL A 162 1.16 0.77 -2.01
C VAL A 162 -0.37 0.75 -2.12
N ILE A 163 -0.98 1.87 -2.45
CA ILE A 163 -2.44 1.98 -2.57
C ILE A 163 -2.97 1.11 -3.71
N ALA A 164 -2.30 1.05 -4.86
CA ALA A 164 -2.68 0.17 -5.97
C ALA A 164 -2.69 -1.30 -5.55
N HIS A 165 -1.70 -1.74 -4.74
CA HIS A 165 -1.64 -3.08 -4.18
C HIS A 165 -2.85 -3.38 -3.29
N GLU A 166 -3.21 -2.47 -2.39
CA GLU A 166 -4.38 -2.62 -1.52
C GLU A 166 -5.70 -2.62 -2.30
N LEU A 167 -5.81 -1.80 -3.34
CA LEU A 167 -6.99 -1.79 -4.21
C LEU A 167 -7.17 -3.13 -4.93
N VAL A 168 -6.10 -3.82 -5.31
CA VAL A 168 -6.21 -5.18 -5.87
C VAL A 168 -6.78 -6.14 -4.85
N HIS A 169 -6.33 -6.07 -3.58
CA HIS A 169 -6.89 -6.93 -2.54
C HIS A 169 -8.42 -6.78 -2.44
N GLY A 170 -8.93 -5.56 -2.49
CA GLY A 170 -10.37 -5.31 -2.53
C GLY A 170 -11.05 -5.87 -3.78
N GLN A 171 -10.55 -5.51 -4.98
CA GLN A 171 -11.13 -5.92 -6.27
C GLN A 171 -11.11 -7.45 -6.47
N LYS A 172 -10.14 -8.16 -5.88
CA LYS A 172 -10.04 -9.63 -5.90
C LYS A 172 -10.74 -10.30 -4.73
N GLU A 173 -11.38 -9.52 -3.86
CA GLU A 173 -12.11 -10.00 -2.69
C GLU A 173 -11.22 -10.84 -1.74
N HIS A 174 -9.91 -10.57 -1.68
CA HIS A 174 -8.99 -11.28 -0.81
C HIS A 174 -9.39 -11.21 0.67
N PRO A 175 -9.85 -10.04 1.19
CA PRO A 175 -10.27 -9.92 2.58
C PRO A 175 -11.41 -10.86 2.95
N ILE A 176 -12.50 -10.88 2.15
CA ILE A 176 -13.65 -11.73 2.49
C ILE A 176 -13.36 -13.22 2.27
N LYS A 177 -12.62 -13.58 1.22
CA LYS A 177 -12.19 -14.96 0.97
C LYS A 177 -11.30 -15.49 2.10
N GLY A 178 -10.36 -14.66 2.56
CA GLY A 178 -9.51 -14.96 3.68
C GLY A 178 -10.25 -15.08 4.99
N ALA A 179 -11.17 -14.16 5.27
CA ALA A 179 -11.99 -14.16 6.47
C ALA A 179 -12.89 -15.43 6.54
N LYS A 180 -13.57 -15.77 5.46
CA LYS A 180 -14.39 -17.00 5.39
C LYS A 180 -13.59 -18.27 5.62
N LYS A 181 -12.33 -18.31 5.20
CA LYS A 181 -11.44 -19.45 5.40
C LYS A 181 -10.91 -19.58 6.83
N LYS A 182 -10.67 -18.45 7.51
CA LYS A 182 -9.99 -18.42 8.81
C LYS A 182 -10.92 -18.19 10.00
N MET A 183 -12.06 -17.53 9.81
CA MET A 183 -13.05 -17.37 10.88
C MET A 183 -13.87 -18.66 11.05
N SER A 184 -13.25 -19.64 11.71
CA SER A 184 -13.98 -20.79 12.22
C SER A 184 -14.65 -20.45 13.56
N VAL A 185 -15.66 -21.24 13.94
CA VAL A 185 -16.33 -21.13 15.24
C VAL A 185 -15.32 -21.13 16.38
N ASP A 186 -14.36 -22.05 16.35
CA ASP A 186 -13.30 -22.15 17.35
C ASP A 186 -12.44 -20.88 17.44
N PHE A 187 -12.17 -20.23 16.31
CA PHE A 187 -11.41 -18.98 16.27
C PHE A 187 -12.21 -17.85 16.91
N VAL A 188 -13.50 -17.71 16.56
CA VAL A 188 -14.39 -16.68 17.11
C VAL A 188 -14.51 -16.87 18.63
N MET A 189 -14.76 -18.10 19.09
CA MET A 189 -14.90 -18.40 20.52
C MET A 189 -13.60 -18.16 21.31
N LYS A 190 -12.43 -18.41 20.74
CA LYS A 190 -11.13 -18.15 21.39
C LYS A 190 -10.76 -16.68 21.42
N THR A 191 -11.21 -15.90 20.43
CA THR A 191 -10.78 -14.50 20.28
C THR A 191 -11.65 -13.54 21.08
N VAL A 192 -12.91 -13.89 21.32
CA VAL A 192 -13.94 -12.98 21.85
C VAL A 192 -14.19 -13.15 23.34
N GLY A 193 -13.91 -14.33 23.90
CA GLY A 193 -14.33 -14.61 25.24
C GLY A 193 -15.87 -14.47 25.39
N SER A 194 -16.42 -14.85 26.54
CA SER A 194 -17.86 -14.91 26.78
C SER A 194 -18.59 -13.56 26.99
N GLU A 195 -17.93 -12.42 26.79
CA GLU A 195 -18.44 -11.11 27.23
C GLU A 195 -18.87 -10.13 26.12
N ILE A 196 -18.69 -10.44 24.83
CA ILE A 196 -19.09 -9.51 23.76
C ILE A 196 -20.33 -10.04 23.03
N GLY A 197 -21.50 -9.69 23.52
CA GLY A 197 -22.80 -9.98 22.89
C GLY A 197 -23.25 -8.81 22.01
N GLY A 198 -23.72 -9.11 20.77
CA GLY A 198 -24.38 -8.17 19.88
C GLY A 198 -23.62 -7.86 18.58
N ALA A 199 -24.30 -7.15 17.65
CA ALA A 199 -23.78 -6.77 16.33
C ALA A 199 -22.46 -5.96 16.42
N ASN A 200 -22.31 -5.10 17.42
CA ASN A 200 -21.09 -4.32 17.67
C ASN A 200 -19.89 -5.22 18.00
N GLY A 201 -20.09 -6.35 18.65
CA GLY A 201 -19.06 -7.34 18.94
C GLY A 201 -18.51 -8.00 17.68
N LEU A 202 -19.33 -8.23 16.65
CA LEU A 202 -18.90 -8.87 15.42
C LEU A 202 -18.09 -7.89 14.53
N ALA A 203 -18.49 -6.62 14.44
CA ALA A 203 -17.68 -5.59 13.76
C ALA A 203 -16.28 -5.50 14.39
N ALA A 204 -16.19 -5.47 15.71
CA ALA A 204 -14.92 -5.48 16.43
C ALA A 204 -14.09 -6.74 16.15
N GLN A 205 -14.72 -7.90 15.98
CA GLN A 205 -14.04 -9.15 15.62
C GLN A 205 -13.50 -9.11 14.19
N VAL A 206 -14.29 -8.61 13.25
CA VAL A 206 -13.84 -8.40 11.85
C VAL A 206 -12.66 -7.45 11.80
N VAL A 207 -12.71 -6.36 12.57
CA VAL A 207 -11.59 -5.43 12.73
C VAL A 207 -10.36 -6.13 13.31
N ALA A 208 -10.50 -6.89 14.39
CA ALA A 208 -9.42 -7.62 15.04
C ALA A 208 -8.79 -8.70 14.11
N VAL A 209 -9.58 -9.31 13.23
CA VAL A 209 -9.08 -10.24 12.21
C VAL A 209 -8.27 -9.51 11.16
N HIS A 210 -8.70 -8.33 10.74
CA HIS A 210 -7.97 -7.50 9.78
C HIS A 210 -6.68 -6.94 10.37
N ALA A 211 -6.73 -6.43 11.59
CA ALA A 211 -5.54 -5.91 12.29
C ALA A 211 -4.42 -6.96 12.45
N LYS A 212 -4.75 -8.25 12.36
CA LYS A 212 -3.78 -9.36 12.47
C LYS A 212 -3.35 -9.91 11.10
N ASN A 213 -3.66 -9.28 9.97
CA ASN A 213 -3.34 -9.76 8.62
C ASN A 213 -3.71 -11.24 8.37
N THR A 214 -4.79 -11.71 8.97
CA THR A 214 -5.09 -13.15 9.07
C THR A 214 -5.87 -13.69 7.88
N GLY A 215 -5.60 -13.33 6.66
CA GLY A 215 -6.38 -13.85 5.52
C GLY A 215 -5.64 -13.89 4.20
N VAL A 216 -4.64 -13.06 4.06
CA VAL A 216 -3.87 -12.93 2.84
C VAL A 216 -2.82 -14.05 2.76
N THR A 217 -2.68 -14.67 1.60
CA THR A 217 -1.72 -15.74 1.33
C THR A 217 -0.65 -15.23 0.35
N LYS A 218 0.53 -15.86 0.32
CA LYS A 218 1.57 -15.49 -0.67
C LYS A 218 1.09 -15.47 -2.13
N PRO A 219 0.23 -16.39 -2.60
CA PRO A 219 -0.39 -16.26 -3.93
C PRO A 219 -1.23 -14.98 -4.11
N ASN A 220 -1.98 -14.56 -3.09
CA ASN A 220 -2.74 -13.31 -3.14
C ASN A 220 -1.82 -12.08 -3.24
N GLU A 221 -0.69 -12.11 -2.51
CA GLU A 221 0.32 -11.05 -2.58
C GLU A 221 0.92 -10.93 -4.00
N TRP A 222 1.25 -12.07 -4.63
CA TRP A 222 1.75 -12.08 -6.00
C TRP A 222 0.70 -11.60 -7.01
N GLU A 223 -0.56 -11.99 -6.83
CA GLU A 223 -1.66 -11.49 -7.64
C GLU A 223 -1.81 -9.97 -7.47
N ALA A 224 -1.76 -9.49 -6.23
CA ALA A 224 -1.85 -8.07 -5.92
C ALA A 224 -0.69 -7.28 -6.54
N ASP A 225 0.56 -7.71 -6.37
CA ASP A 225 1.72 -7.07 -7.00
C ASP A 225 1.61 -7.03 -8.53
N ASN A 226 1.16 -8.11 -9.12
CA ASN A 226 1.08 -8.23 -10.58
C ASN A 226 0.02 -7.31 -11.19
N ILE A 227 -1.14 -7.20 -10.57
CA ILE A 227 -2.24 -6.36 -11.07
C ILE A 227 -2.00 -4.88 -10.71
N ALA A 228 -1.43 -4.60 -9.52
CA ALA A 228 -1.10 -3.25 -9.10
C ALA A 228 -0.18 -2.52 -10.09
N PHE A 229 0.76 -3.24 -10.71
CA PHE A 229 1.60 -2.68 -11.77
C PHE A 229 0.76 -2.14 -12.94
N THR A 230 -0.26 -2.88 -13.38
CA THR A 230 -1.18 -2.45 -14.44
C THR A 230 -1.99 -1.24 -14.00
N TYR A 231 -2.53 -1.25 -12.77
CA TYR A 231 -3.26 -0.10 -12.23
C TYR A 231 -2.41 1.18 -12.18
N MET A 232 -1.13 1.05 -11.78
CA MET A 232 -0.16 2.15 -11.80
C MET A 232 0.05 2.70 -13.20
N ALA A 233 0.27 1.83 -14.19
CA ALA A 233 0.49 2.21 -15.58
C ALA A 233 -0.75 2.92 -16.16
N ASP A 234 -1.94 2.37 -15.96
CA ASP A 234 -3.21 2.90 -16.47
C ASP A 234 -3.59 4.24 -15.81
N ALA A 235 -3.21 4.44 -14.55
CA ALA A 235 -3.37 5.69 -13.82
C ALA A 235 -2.29 6.73 -14.15
N GLY A 236 -1.28 6.37 -14.96
CA GLY A 236 -0.20 7.26 -15.39
C GLY A 236 0.80 7.60 -14.30
N TYR A 237 0.96 6.73 -13.30
CA TYR A 237 2.03 6.80 -12.31
C TYR A 237 3.32 6.19 -12.83
N ASN A 238 4.45 6.52 -12.19
CA ASN A 238 5.73 5.94 -12.58
C ASN A 238 5.77 4.43 -12.27
N VAL A 239 5.86 3.60 -13.31
CA VAL A 239 5.85 2.12 -13.19
C VAL A 239 7.11 1.54 -12.54
N GLY A 240 8.13 2.35 -12.29
CA GLY A 240 9.31 1.98 -11.51
C GLY A 240 9.12 2.18 -10.00
N ALA A 241 8.13 2.97 -9.59
CA ALA A 241 7.89 3.28 -8.18
C ALA A 241 7.64 2.04 -7.32
N PRO A 242 6.90 1.00 -7.74
CA PRO A 242 6.74 -0.22 -6.94
C PRO A 242 8.08 -0.90 -6.60
N ALA A 243 8.99 -1.02 -7.56
CA ALA A 243 10.33 -1.56 -7.30
C ALA A 243 11.14 -0.66 -6.36
N ALA A 244 11.01 0.68 -6.49
CA ALA A 244 11.65 1.64 -5.61
C ALA A 244 11.12 1.59 -4.17
N VAL A 245 9.83 1.28 -3.94
CA VAL A 245 9.26 1.04 -2.60
C VAL A 245 9.95 -0.14 -1.94
N TRP A 246 10.01 -1.30 -2.61
CA TRP A 246 10.66 -2.49 -2.05
C TRP A 246 12.17 -2.32 -1.87
N GLN A 247 12.81 -1.54 -2.74
CA GLN A 247 14.20 -1.16 -2.54
C GLN A 247 14.38 -0.31 -1.27
N ALA A 248 13.48 0.63 -1.01
CA ALA A 248 13.50 1.41 0.24
C ALA A 248 13.31 0.53 1.49
N VAL A 249 12.41 -0.46 1.43
CA VAL A 249 12.20 -1.44 2.50
C VAL A 249 13.48 -2.27 2.73
N ILE A 250 14.11 -2.81 1.68
CA ILE A 250 15.36 -3.57 1.76
C ILE A 250 16.48 -2.75 2.41
N GLU A 251 16.67 -1.50 1.98
CA GLU A 251 17.69 -0.59 2.51
C GLU A 251 17.43 -0.26 3.98
N SER A 252 16.18 -0.08 4.36
CA SER A 252 15.79 0.26 5.73
C SER A 252 15.79 -0.95 6.67
N SER A 253 15.57 -2.17 6.18
CA SER A 253 15.58 -3.40 6.99
C SER A 253 16.97 -3.73 7.55
N SER A 254 18.03 -3.24 6.90
CA SER A 254 19.42 -3.34 7.40
C SER A 254 19.74 -2.32 8.49
N ASP A 255 18.91 -1.30 8.68
CA ASP A 255 19.05 -0.28 9.72
C ASP A 255 18.25 -0.67 10.97
N SER A 256 18.95 -1.03 12.05
CA SER A 256 18.32 -1.44 13.31
C SER A 256 17.40 -0.39 13.91
N SER A 257 17.60 0.89 13.60
CA SER A 257 16.75 2.00 14.08
C SER A 257 15.39 2.08 13.40
N LYS A 258 15.21 1.41 12.26
CA LYS A 258 13.99 1.42 11.44
C LYS A 258 13.18 0.12 11.51
N LYS A 259 13.65 -0.88 12.25
CA LYS A 259 12.98 -2.19 12.34
C LYS A 259 11.55 -2.09 12.89
N ASP A 260 11.31 -1.21 13.85
CA ASP A 260 9.97 -1.04 14.44
C ASP A 260 8.98 -0.44 13.43
N VAL A 261 9.47 0.39 12.51
CA VAL A 261 8.65 1.01 11.45
C VAL A 261 8.22 -0.03 10.40
N LEU A 262 8.98 -1.11 10.23
CA LEU A 262 8.77 -2.13 9.20
C LEU A 262 8.26 -3.47 9.75
N SER A 263 7.99 -3.56 11.06
CA SER A 263 7.75 -4.83 11.76
C SER A 263 6.67 -5.72 11.13
N ASP A 264 5.60 -5.13 10.65
CA ASP A 264 4.47 -5.87 10.08
C ASP A 264 4.74 -6.39 8.67
N ILE A 265 5.48 -5.62 7.87
CA ILE A 265 5.80 -5.99 6.48
C ILE A 265 6.90 -7.07 6.42
N LEU A 266 7.80 -7.06 7.40
CA LEU A 266 8.91 -8.02 7.46
C LEU A 266 8.46 -9.43 7.92
N ASN A 267 7.17 -9.71 8.07
CA ASN A 267 6.70 -11.03 8.47
C ASN A 267 6.78 -12.05 7.31
N PRO A 268 7.79 -12.96 7.28
CA PRO A 268 8.01 -13.87 6.17
C PRO A 268 6.97 -14.99 6.06
N SER A 269 6.07 -15.12 7.04
CA SER A 269 5.03 -16.14 7.04
C SER A 269 3.85 -15.77 6.14
N THR A 270 3.56 -14.48 5.98
CA THR A 270 2.42 -13.96 5.23
C THR A 270 2.82 -13.28 3.93
N HIS A 271 4.01 -12.70 3.85
CA HIS A 271 4.48 -11.97 2.68
C HIS A 271 5.62 -12.69 1.94
N PRO A 272 5.76 -12.52 0.61
CA PRO A 272 6.97 -12.88 -0.13
C PRO A 272 8.16 -12.03 0.36
N LYS A 273 9.38 -12.46 0.05
CA LYS A 273 10.58 -11.67 0.38
C LYS A 273 10.58 -10.33 -0.37
N ASP A 274 11.03 -9.28 0.29
CA ASP A 274 11.08 -7.93 -0.27
C ASP A 274 11.93 -7.86 -1.55
N SER A 275 13.07 -8.59 -1.57
CA SER A 275 13.91 -8.71 -2.75
C SER A 275 13.20 -9.39 -3.92
N ASP A 276 12.37 -10.39 -3.65
CA ASP A 276 11.63 -11.10 -4.70
C ASP A 276 10.51 -10.20 -5.26
N ARG A 277 9.84 -9.41 -4.41
CA ARG A 277 8.83 -8.42 -4.82
C ARG A 277 9.48 -7.32 -5.67
N ARG A 278 10.61 -6.74 -5.22
CA ARG A 278 11.39 -5.77 -6.00
C ARG A 278 11.75 -6.33 -7.38
N ASN A 279 12.28 -7.54 -7.43
CA ASN A 279 12.71 -8.18 -8.67
C ASN A 279 11.52 -8.48 -9.60
N ASN A 280 10.37 -8.87 -9.06
CA ASN A 280 9.14 -9.05 -9.84
C ASN A 280 8.70 -7.75 -10.51
N TYR A 281 8.68 -6.64 -9.78
CA TYR A 281 8.34 -5.33 -10.33
C TYR A 281 9.38 -4.86 -11.36
N SER A 282 10.67 -5.10 -11.13
CA SER A 282 11.73 -4.82 -12.10
C SER A 282 11.55 -5.60 -13.40
N LYS A 283 11.18 -6.89 -13.30
CA LYS A 283 10.85 -7.72 -14.47
C LYS A 283 9.65 -7.18 -15.23
N LYS A 284 8.57 -6.81 -14.54
CA LYS A 284 7.38 -6.21 -15.17
C LYS A 284 7.67 -4.90 -15.86
N LEU A 285 8.51 -4.05 -15.28
CA LEU A 285 9.00 -2.82 -15.90
C LEU A 285 9.74 -3.14 -17.22
N THR A 286 10.59 -4.16 -17.20
CA THR A 286 11.31 -4.62 -18.40
C THR A 286 10.32 -5.11 -19.48
N GLU A 287 9.36 -5.95 -19.10
CA GLU A 287 8.31 -6.44 -20.00
C GLU A 287 7.47 -5.28 -20.57
N TYR A 288 7.09 -4.32 -19.74
CA TYR A 288 6.33 -3.13 -20.14
C TYR A 288 7.08 -2.25 -21.15
N SER A 289 8.40 -2.23 -21.06
CA SER A 289 9.29 -1.55 -22.05
C SER A 289 9.58 -2.40 -23.31
N ASN A 290 8.86 -3.50 -23.55
CA ASN A 290 9.14 -4.47 -24.61
C ASN A 290 10.54 -5.08 -24.51
N GLY A 291 11.05 -5.32 -23.31
CA GLY A 291 12.38 -5.88 -23.04
C GLY A 291 13.54 -4.88 -23.23
N LYS A 292 13.25 -3.59 -23.39
CA LYS A 292 14.25 -2.59 -23.76
C LYS A 292 14.94 -1.94 -22.59
N VAL A 293 14.25 -1.76 -21.47
CA VAL A 293 14.77 -1.07 -20.27
C VAL A 293 14.95 -2.06 -19.15
N THR A 294 16.14 -2.08 -18.54
CA THR A 294 16.46 -2.93 -17.41
C THR A 294 17.20 -2.15 -16.33
N VAL A 295 17.09 -2.61 -15.09
CA VAL A 295 17.89 -2.14 -13.95
C VAL A 295 18.67 -3.32 -13.38
N ASP A 296 19.97 -3.16 -13.24
CA ASP A 296 20.79 -4.12 -12.50
C ASP A 296 20.54 -3.98 -11.01
N ALA A 297 20.07 -5.07 -10.40
CA ALA A 297 19.62 -5.07 -9.01
C ALA A 297 20.74 -4.95 -7.96
N ASN A 298 22.02 -5.06 -8.39
CA ASN A 298 23.18 -4.95 -7.50
C ASN A 298 23.85 -3.58 -7.62
N SER A 299 24.00 -3.08 -8.85
CA SER A 299 24.72 -1.83 -9.12
C SER A 299 23.82 -0.61 -9.28
N GLY A 300 22.52 -0.80 -9.55
CA GLY A 300 21.62 0.29 -9.91
C GLY A 300 21.83 0.82 -11.34
N GLU A 301 22.58 0.11 -12.17
CA GLU A 301 22.81 0.50 -13.55
C GLU A 301 21.53 0.39 -14.37
N VAL A 302 21.09 1.49 -14.97
CA VAL A 302 19.97 1.52 -15.92
C VAL A 302 20.52 1.27 -17.32
N LYS A 303 19.97 0.25 -17.99
CA LYS A 303 20.37 -0.13 -19.37
C LYS A 303 19.20 0.04 -20.33
N ILE A 304 19.54 0.40 -21.56
CA ILE A 304 18.62 0.50 -22.70
C ILE A 304 19.20 -0.32 -23.85
N ASN A 305 18.41 -1.27 -24.38
CA ASN A 305 18.90 -2.18 -25.42
C ASN A 305 20.20 -2.93 -25.00
N GLY A 306 20.35 -3.22 -23.72
CA GLY A 306 21.54 -3.86 -23.14
C GLY A 306 22.76 -2.95 -22.95
N LYS A 307 22.69 -1.68 -23.36
CA LYS A 307 23.77 -0.68 -23.20
C LYS A 307 23.52 0.19 -21.99
N THR A 308 24.56 0.52 -21.26
CA THR A 308 24.53 1.40 -20.09
C THR A 308 24.02 2.79 -20.46
N PHE A 309 22.98 3.23 -19.77
CA PHE A 309 22.51 4.61 -19.83
C PHE A 309 23.13 5.43 -18.69
N MET A 310 22.90 5.01 -17.44
CA MET A 310 23.47 5.66 -16.27
C MET A 310 23.31 4.81 -15.01
N THR A 311 24.07 5.19 -13.99
CA THR A 311 23.84 4.78 -12.60
C THR A 311 23.59 6.03 -11.78
N PRO A 312 22.35 6.32 -11.35
CA PRO A 312 22.02 7.56 -10.66
C PRO A 312 22.70 7.65 -9.28
N ALA A 313 23.20 8.83 -8.91
CA ALA A 313 23.61 9.14 -7.55
C ALA A 313 22.41 9.25 -6.61
N ALA A 314 22.62 9.19 -5.28
CA ALA A 314 21.57 9.48 -4.31
C ALA A 314 21.13 10.95 -4.37
N ALA A 315 19.86 11.23 -4.13
CA ALA A 315 19.31 12.58 -4.10
C ALA A 315 18.13 12.71 -3.13
N GLY A 316 18.16 13.71 -2.30
CA GLY A 316 17.15 13.87 -1.25
C GLY A 316 17.11 12.63 -0.34
N ASN A 317 15.92 12.07 -0.15
CA ASN A 317 15.71 10.86 0.65
C ASN A 317 15.70 9.57 -0.18
N MET A 318 16.08 9.63 -1.46
CA MET A 318 16.18 8.45 -2.33
C MET A 318 17.62 8.04 -2.56
N SER A 319 17.90 6.75 -2.37
CA SER A 319 19.18 6.16 -2.80
C SER A 319 19.33 6.21 -4.34
N GLY A 320 20.54 6.04 -4.83
CA GLY A 320 20.79 5.90 -6.26
C GLY A 320 20.01 4.73 -6.86
N MET A 321 19.90 3.60 -6.13
CA MET A 321 19.16 2.43 -6.55
C MET A 321 17.65 2.72 -6.68
N GLN A 322 17.04 3.42 -5.73
CA GLN A 322 15.64 3.84 -5.84
C GLN A 322 15.43 4.76 -7.06
N ARG A 323 16.34 5.73 -7.27
CA ARG A 323 16.30 6.61 -8.44
C ARG A 323 16.44 5.85 -9.75
N SER A 324 17.24 4.77 -9.79
CA SER A 324 17.36 3.92 -10.99
C SER A 324 16.02 3.36 -11.43
N TYR A 325 15.20 2.91 -10.51
CA TYR A 325 13.85 2.43 -10.82
C TYR A 325 12.94 3.55 -11.35
N PHE A 326 13.03 4.76 -10.79
CA PHE A 326 12.27 5.90 -11.31
C PHE A 326 12.70 6.28 -12.74
N VAL A 327 13.99 6.32 -13.01
CA VAL A 327 14.53 6.58 -14.35
C VAL A 327 14.06 5.50 -15.33
N ALA A 328 14.20 4.24 -14.93
CA ALA A 328 13.77 3.11 -15.74
C ALA A 328 12.25 3.12 -15.98
N GLY A 329 11.44 3.50 -14.97
CA GLY A 329 9.99 3.64 -15.12
C GLY A 329 9.58 4.71 -16.12
N ASN A 330 10.24 5.89 -16.10
CA ASN A 330 10.03 6.95 -17.08
C ASN A 330 10.39 6.50 -18.50
N LEU A 331 11.54 5.82 -18.65
CA LEU A 331 11.97 5.26 -19.94
C LEU A 331 11.01 4.16 -20.42
N ALA A 332 10.60 3.25 -19.52
CA ALA A 332 9.69 2.17 -19.86
C ALA A 332 8.36 2.70 -20.42
N ALA A 333 7.80 3.74 -19.81
CA ALA A 333 6.60 4.40 -20.32
C ALA A 333 6.77 5.02 -21.71
N ILE A 334 7.95 5.56 -22.02
CA ILE A 334 8.30 6.09 -23.34
C ILE A 334 8.38 4.96 -24.37
N TYR A 335 9.05 3.86 -24.04
CA TYR A 335 9.16 2.70 -24.93
C TYR A 335 7.81 2.02 -25.16
N HIS A 336 7.02 1.86 -24.10
CA HIS A 336 5.67 1.31 -24.21
C HIS A 336 4.78 2.11 -25.16
N ALA A 337 4.88 3.45 -25.10
CA ALA A 337 4.13 4.36 -25.97
C ALA A 337 4.72 4.50 -27.38
N GLY A 338 5.82 3.81 -27.74
CA GLY A 338 6.49 3.93 -29.03
C GLY A 338 7.14 5.31 -29.29
N GLN A 339 7.36 6.10 -28.24
CA GLN A 339 7.88 7.47 -28.33
C GLN A 339 9.43 7.53 -28.32
N ASN A 340 10.10 6.41 -28.14
CA ASN A 340 11.56 6.30 -28.10
C ASN A 340 12.25 6.65 -29.43
N THR A 341 11.50 6.73 -30.52
CA THR A 341 12.02 7.17 -31.85
C THR A 341 12.33 8.66 -31.89
N GLN A 342 11.74 9.46 -30.98
CA GLN A 342 12.02 10.89 -30.90
C GLN A 342 13.40 11.15 -30.24
N ASN A 343 14.06 12.22 -30.61
CA ASN A 343 15.33 12.58 -30.00
C ASN A 343 15.15 13.03 -28.54
N ALA A 344 16.07 12.57 -27.71
CA ALA A 344 16.24 13.11 -26.37
C ALA A 344 16.82 14.53 -26.45
N TYR A 345 16.41 15.37 -25.51
CA TYR A 345 16.89 16.74 -25.35
C TYR A 345 16.91 17.15 -23.90
N ALA A 346 17.65 18.21 -23.56
CA ALA A 346 17.65 18.79 -22.24
C ALA A 346 16.83 20.08 -22.23
N GLU A 347 15.94 20.22 -21.25
CA GLU A 347 15.14 21.42 -21.02
C GLU A 347 15.01 21.69 -19.53
N GLY A 348 15.40 22.89 -19.08
CA GLY A 348 15.37 23.24 -17.65
C GLY A 348 16.22 22.32 -16.78
N GLY A 349 17.33 21.78 -17.30
CA GLY A 349 18.18 20.81 -16.60
C GLY A 349 17.66 19.37 -16.58
N THR A 350 16.46 19.12 -17.13
CA THR A 350 15.84 17.79 -17.19
C THR A 350 16.08 17.15 -18.56
N VAL A 351 16.48 15.90 -18.58
CA VAL A 351 16.53 15.06 -19.80
C VAL A 351 15.12 14.62 -20.15
N LYS A 352 14.70 14.86 -21.39
CA LYS A 352 13.34 14.58 -21.88
C LYS A 352 13.35 13.83 -23.21
N ILE A 353 12.30 13.03 -23.47
CA ILE A 353 11.88 12.51 -24.77
C ILE A 353 10.39 12.76 -24.92
N ALA A 354 9.94 13.23 -26.07
CA ALA A 354 8.53 13.48 -26.35
C ALA A 354 7.82 14.35 -25.29
N GLY A 355 8.53 15.34 -24.73
CA GLY A 355 8.01 16.18 -23.65
C GLY A 355 8.01 15.54 -22.25
N LYS A 356 8.27 14.23 -22.13
CA LYS A 356 8.29 13.51 -20.85
C LYS A 356 9.67 13.57 -20.21
N GLY A 357 9.73 13.96 -18.93
CA GLY A 357 10.96 13.96 -18.14
C GLY A 357 11.44 12.54 -17.84
N ILE A 358 12.74 12.29 -18.03
CA ILE A 358 13.39 11.03 -17.68
C ILE A 358 14.11 11.17 -16.35
N ILE A 359 14.96 12.19 -16.24
CA ILE A 359 15.72 12.50 -15.03
C ILE A 359 16.11 13.99 -15.04
N THR A 360 16.09 14.59 -13.87
CA THR A 360 16.81 15.83 -13.56
C THR A 360 18.08 15.43 -12.81
N PRO A 361 19.26 15.49 -13.46
CA PRO A 361 20.53 15.14 -12.83
C PRO A 361 20.82 16.01 -11.61
N VAL A 362 21.46 15.41 -10.61
CA VAL A 362 21.94 16.06 -9.39
C VAL A 362 23.46 15.95 -9.30
N ALA A 363 24.06 16.55 -8.29
CA ALA A 363 25.49 16.37 -8.00
C ALA A 363 25.84 14.88 -7.86
N GLY A 364 26.85 14.43 -8.60
CA GLY A 364 27.24 13.00 -8.69
C GLY A 364 26.62 12.25 -9.87
N ASP A 365 25.59 12.79 -10.51
CA ASP A 365 25.09 12.25 -11.78
C ASP A 365 25.93 12.78 -12.97
N ILE A 366 25.87 12.07 -14.10
CA ILE A 366 26.35 12.56 -15.41
C ILE A 366 25.48 13.77 -15.80
N SER A 367 26.10 14.76 -16.48
CA SER A 367 25.39 15.97 -16.88
C SER A 367 24.22 15.69 -17.85
N ALA A 368 23.21 16.57 -17.84
CA ALA A 368 22.04 16.41 -18.72
C ALA A 368 22.45 16.35 -20.21
N GLY A 369 23.45 17.14 -20.64
CA GLY A 369 23.93 17.13 -21.99
C GLY A 369 24.61 15.83 -22.43
N GLU A 370 25.42 15.24 -21.53
CA GLU A 370 26.05 13.94 -21.75
C GLU A 370 25.00 12.82 -21.76
N LEU A 371 24.05 12.86 -20.85
CA LEU A 371 22.94 11.88 -20.82
C LEU A 371 22.08 11.93 -22.08
N VAL A 372 21.82 13.12 -22.61
CA VAL A 372 21.14 13.29 -23.94
C VAL A 372 21.96 12.63 -25.06
N THR A 373 23.28 12.83 -25.08
CA THR A 373 24.15 12.21 -26.06
C THR A 373 24.15 10.69 -25.97
N ILE A 374 24.33 10.15 -24.75
CA ILE A 374 24.30 8.70 -24.51
C ILE A 374 22.94 8.13 -24.95
N LEU A 375 21.86 8.74 -24.50
CA LEU A 375 20.50 8.26 -24.77
C LEU A 375 20.18 8.24 -26.27
N ASN A 376 20.56 9.25 -27.02
CA ASN A 376 20.36 9.29 -28.48
C ASN A 376 21.20 8.25 -29.25
N ASN A 377 22.28 7.75 -28.65
CA ASN A 377 23.15 6.73 -29.26
C ASN A 377 22.73 5.28 -28.93
N ILE A 378 21.95 5.07 -27.87
CA ILE A 378 21.63 3.70 -27.36
C ILE A 378 20.14 3.32 -27.48
N LYS A 379 19.25 4.31 -27.68
CA LYS A 379 17.80 4.09 -27.75
C LYS A 379 17.36 3.42 -29.05
#